data_97d1656e79f5faffd1d70ee05b62ea41
#
_entry.id   97d1656e79f5faffd1d70ee05b62ea41
#
_cell.length_a   1.000
_cell.length_b   1.000
_cell.length_c   1.000
_cell.angle_alpha   90.00
_cell.angle_beta   90.00
_cell.angle_gamma   90.00
#
_symmetry.space_group_name_H-M   'P 1'
#
loop_
_entity.id
_entity.type
_entity.pdbx_description
1 polymer ?
#
loop_
_entity_poly.entity_id
_entity_poly.type
_entity_poly.pdbx_seq_one_letter_code
_entity_poly.pdbx_strand_id
1 'polypeptide(L)'
;MKRIVSALLALAAGAALQAAEVSVAVAANFAGPMREIAQAFERDTGHKAVVALGSTGKLYAQIKQGAPFDVLLSADAQTPARLEAEGLGVAGSRWTYATGHLVLWSPHPGLVDAQGAVLRSGQFNRLAMADPKLAPYGAAALQTLQHLALLKTLEGKLVQGDSIAQAYQFVATGNAELGFLALSQLLVDGRLRAGSVWQVPAHMHAPLRQDVLLLVKGRQQPAALALMAYLRSEPARSIIIRHGYAL
;
A
#
# COMPACT_ATOMS: atom_id res chain seq x y z
N MET A 1 22.12 -2.54 72.78
CA MET A 1 22.66 -2.54 71.41
C MET A 1 21.56 -3.07 70.50
N LYS A 2 20.76 -2.16 69.88
CA LYS A 2 19.67 -2.49 68.98
C LYS A 2 20.14 -2.25 67.51
N ARG A 3 20.28 -3.33 66.75
CA ARG A 3 20.61 -3.25 65.31
C ARG A 3 19.33 -2.96 64.51
N ILE A 4 19.27 -1.77 63.90
CA ILE A 4 18.20 -1.38 62.94
C ILE A 4 18.66 -1.92 61.55
N VAL A 5 17.92 -2.89 61.03
CA VAL A 5 18.09 -3.37 59.66
C VAL A 5 17.18 -2.54 58.78
N SER A 6 17.75 -1.61 58.03
CA SER A 6 17.02 -0.84 57.00
C SER A 6 16.88 -1.69 55.73
N ALA A 7 15.67 -2.17 55.47
CA ALA A 7 15.33 -2.81 54.21
C ALA A 7 15.07 -1.72 53.12
N LEU A 8 16.00 -1.58 52.17
CA LEU A 8 15.74 -0.80 50.92
C LEU A 8 14.84 -1.64 50.03
N LEU A 9 13.57 -1.26 49.96
CA LEU A 9 12.68 -1.68 48.84
C LEU A 9 13.10 -0.92 47.60
N ALA A 10 13.74 -1.60 46.64
CA ALA A 10 13.94 -1.11 45.29
C ALA A 10 12.60 -1.18 44.57
N LEU A 11 11.87 -0.06 44.42
CA LEU A 11 10.76 0.06 43.51
C LEU A 11 11.33 0.00 42.09
N ALA A 12 11.25 -1.17 41.44
CA ALA A 12 11.35 -1.29 39.99
C ALA A 12 10.08 -0.68 39.40
N ALA A 13 10.10 0.63 39.09
CA ALA A 13 9.08 1.27 38.27
C ALA A 13 9.20 0.69 36.87
N GLY A 14 8.51 -0.42 36.60
CA GLY A 14 8.24 -0.88 35.26
C GLY A 14 7.44 0.24 34.53
N ALA A 15 8.09 0.96 33.62
CA ALA A 15 7.38 1.86 32.72
C ALA A 15 6.36 0.99 31.96
N ALA A 16 5.11 1.02 32.40
CA ALA A 16 4.01 0.46 31.61
C ALA A 16 4.08 1.14 30.26
N LEU A 17 4.37 0.38 29.20
CA LEU A 17 4.30 0.88 27.83
C LEU A 17 2.86 1.35 27.62
N GLN A 18 2.65 2.67 27.69
CA GLN A 18 1.31 3.23 27.55
C GLN A 18 0.88 3.02 26.10
N ALA A 19 -0.22 2.28 25.91
CA ALA A 19 -0.82 2.08 24.61
C ALA A 19 -1.08 3.46 23.95
N ALA A 20 -0.57 3.63 22.74
CA ALA A 20 -0.73 4.86 22.00
C ALA A 20 -1.21 4.55 20.58
N GLU A 21 -1.93 5.51 19.97
CA GLU A 21 -2.37 5.39 18.59
C GLU A 21 -1.37 6.08 17.64
N VAL A 22 -1.20 5.50 16.45
CA VAL A 22 -0.48 6.10 15.32
C VAL A 22 -1.43 6.27 14.14
N SER A 23 -1.52 7.48 13.60
CA SER A 23 -2.34 7.80 12.42
C SER A 23 -1.55 7.52 11.15
N VAL A 24 -2.04 6.60 10.34
CA VAL A 24 -1.29 6.07 9.18
C VAL A 24 -2.05 6.34 7.89
N ALA A 25 -1.45 7.12 6.97
CA ALA A 25 -1.92 7.27 5.60
C ALA A 25 -1.39 6.10 4.76
N VAL A 26 -2.27 5.33 4.14
CA VAL A 26 -1.89 4.10 3.44
C VAL A 26 -2.45 4.07 2.02
N ALA A 27 -1.59 3.85 1.04
CA ALA A 27 -2.01 3.66 -0.34
C ALA A 27 -2.92 2.43 -0.48
N ALA A 28 -4.02 2.58 -1.20
CA ALA A 28 -5.13 1.63 -1.24
C ALA A 28 -4.76 0.20 -1.69
N ASN A 29 -3.69 0.05 -2.48
CA ASN A 29 -3.16 -1.26 -2.88
C ASN A 29 -2.63 -2.07 -1.67
N PHE A 30 -2.22 -1.39 -0.60
CA PHE A 30 -1.64 -2.01 0.59
C PHE A 30 -2.68 -2.24 1.72
N ALA A 31 -3.96 -2.05 1.44
CA ALA A 31 -5.03 -2.16 2.43
C ALA A 31 -5.11 -3.55 3.10
N GLY A 32 -4.95 -4.63 2.33
CA GLY A 32 -4.95 -6.01 2.84
C GLY A 32 -3.79 -6.26 3.81
N PRO A 33 -2.53 -6.13 3.36
CA PRO A 33 -1.36 -6.28 4.23
C PRO A 33 -1.42 -5.38 5.46
N MET A 34 -1.78 -4.09 5.29
CA MET A 34 -1.81 -3.15 6.41
C MET A 34 -2.82 -3.54 7.49
N ARG A 35 -3.95 -4.13 7.12
CA ARG A 35 -4.93 -4.64 8.09
C ARG A 35 -4.32 -5.74 8.97
N GLU A 36 -3.63 -6.71 8.37
CA GLU A 36 -2.97 -7.80 9.11
C GLU A 36 -1.79 -7.26 9.93
N ILE A 37 -0.98 -6.35 9.36
CA ILE A 37 0.12 -5.71 10.07
C ILE A 37 -0.39 -4.92 11.27
N ALA A 38 -1.48 -4.15 11.13
CA ALA A 38 -2.06 -3.37 12.22
C ALA A 38 -2.51 -4.27 13.39
N GLN A 39 -3.15 -5.39 13.09
CA GLN A 39 -3.54 -6.37 14.11
C GLN A 39 -2.33 -7.02 14.80
N ALA A 40 -1.31 -7.39 14.03
CA ALA A 40 -0.09 -7.97 14.56
C ALA A 40 0.68 -6.94 15.40
N PHE A 41 0.79 -5.71 14.92
CA PHE A 41 1.43 -4.60 15.62
C PHE A 41 0.77 -4.30 16.97
N GLU A 42 -0.57 -4.24 17.00
CA GLU A 42 -1.33 -4.01 18.24
C GLU A 42 -1.10 -5.15 19.25
N ARG A 43 -1.16 -6.39 18.80
CA ARG A 43 -0.94 -7.57 19.63
C ARG A 43 0.48 -7.61 20.22
N ASP A 44 1.49 -7.28 19.40
CA ASP A 44 2.90 -7.46 19.74
C ASP A 44 3.48 -6.25 20.51
N THR A 45 2.89 -5.05 20.38
CA THR A 45 3.41 -3.80 20.98
C THR A 45 2.44 -3.11 21.91
N GLY A 46 1.16 -3.44 21.89
CA GLY A 46 0.09 -2.71 22.58
C GLY A 46 -0.30 -1.38 21.91
N HIS A 47 0.43 -0.92 20.88
CA HIS A 47 0.09 0.29 20.15
C HIS A 47 -0.90 -0.02 19.03
N LYS A 48 -1.77 0.96 18.70
CA LYS A 48 -2.79 0.80 17.68
C LYS A 48 -2.52 1.65 16.44
N ALA A 49 -2.59 1.06 15.26
CA ALA A 49 -2.51 1.79 13.99
C ALA A 49 -3.91 2.16 13.51
N VAL A 50 -4.19 3.47 13.39
CA VAL A 50 -5.42 4.03 12.83
C VAL A 50 -5.17 4.33 11.36
N VAL A 51 -5.76 3.52 10.47
CA VAL A 51 -5.44 3.52 9.04
C VAL A 51 -6.45 4.34 8.25
N ALA A 52 -5.95 5.31 7.47
CA ALA A 52 -6.69 6.01 6.44
C ALA A 52 -6.22 5.56 5.04
N LEU A 53 -7.15 5.07 4.22
CA LEU A 53 -6.86 4.56 2.88
C LEU A 53 -7.14 5.62 1.81
N GLY A 54 -6.25 5.71 0.82
CA GLY A 54 -6.44 6.63 -0.32
C GLY A 54 -5.51 6.30 -1.49
N SER A 55 -5.67 7.00 -2.62
CA SER A 55 -4.61 7.01 -3.62
C SER A 55 -3.43 7.85 -3.13
N THR A 56 -2.20 7.50 -3.55
CA THR A 56 -0.97 8.20 -3.16
C THR A 56 -1.09 9.73 -3.36
N GLY A 57 -1.63 10.17 -4.52
CA GLY A 57 -1.80 11.59 -4.81
C GLY A 57 -2.81 12.30 -3.90
N LYS A 58 -3.92 11.63 -3.53
CA LYS A 58 -4.88 12.19 -2.56
C LYS A 58 -4.29 12.29 -1.17
N LEU A 59 -3.56 11.27 -0.73
CA LEU A 59 -2.87 11.28 0.57
C LEU A 59 -1.80 12.37 0.61
N TYR A 60 -1.02 12.54 -0.46
CA TYR A 60 -0.09 13.66 -0.59
C TYR A 60 -0.78 15.02 -0.43
N ALA A 61 -1.89 15.24 -1.14
CA ALA A 61 -2.65 16.49 -1.04
C ALA A 61 -3.17 16.75 0.38
N GLN A 62 -3.68 15.72 1.06
CA GLN A 62 -4.14 15.80 2.45
C GLN A 62 -3.00 16.17 3.41
N ILE A 63 -1.82 15.54 3.27
CA ILE A 63 -0.63 15.85 4.07
C ILE A 63 -0.20 17.30 3.84
N LYS A 64 -0.18 17.78 2.60
CA LYS A 64 0.12 19.18 2.24
C LYS A 64 -0.86 20.18 2.87
N GLN A 65 -2.10 19.77 3.08
CA GLN A 65 -3.15 20.57 3.73
C GLN A 65 -3.16 20.41 5.26
N GLY A 66 -2.16 19.73 5.84
CA GLY A 66 -2.02 19.59 7.29
C GLY A 66 -2.82 18.45 7.92
N ALA A 67 -3.26 17.46 7.12
CA ALA A 67 -3.92 16.27 7.68
C ALA A 67 -3.02 15.60 8.73
N PRO A 68 -3.60 15.14 9.86
CA PRO A 68 -2.86 14.74 11.04
C PRO A 68 -2.30 13.30 10.96
N PHE A 69 -1.61 12.97 9.91
CA PHE A 69 -0.95 11.68 9.78
C PHE A 69 0.45 11.68 10.40
N ASP A 70 0.83 10.57 11.00
CA ASP A 70 2.14 10.34 11.59
C ASP A 70 3.08 9.59 10.65
N VAL A 71 2.53 8.66 9.84
CA VAL A 71 3.28 7.82 8.91
C VAL A 71 2.53 7.75 7.58
N LEU A 72 3.29 7.77 6.47
CA LEU A 72 2.78 7.50 5.11
C LEU A 72 3.37 6.20 4.58
N LEU A 73 2.53 5.26 4.14
CA LEU A 73 2.88 4.14 3.28
C LEU A 73 2.40 4.44 1.86
N SER A 74 3.31 4.85 0.99
CA SER A 74 3.03 5.23 -0.40
C SER A 74 3.08 4.03 -1.33
N ALA A 75 2.42 4.12 -2.49
CA ALA A 75 2.54 3.13 -3.58
C ALA A 75 3.67 3.48 -4.57
N ASP A 76 4.43 4.52 -4.32
CA ASP A 76 5.63 4.90 -5.06
C ASP A 76 6.75 5.40 -4.11
N ALA A 77 7.94 5.63 -4.67
CA ALA A 77 9.07 6.23 -3.96
C ALA A 77 9.16 7.75 -4.16
N GLN A 78 8.50 8.30 -5.17
CA GLN A 78 8.61 9.72 -5.55
C GLN A 78 7.85 10.63 -4.58
N THR A 79 6.63 10.23 -4.21
CA THR A 79 5.79 11.02 -3.30
C THR A 79 6.41 11.17 -1.92
N PRO A 80 6.91 10.10 -1.25
CA PRO A 80 7.65 10.26 0.01
C PRO A 80 8.91 11.09 -0.11
N ALA A 81 9.68 10.93 -1.20
CA ALA A 81 10.88 11.75 -1.45
C ALA A 81 10.54 13.24 -1.61
N ARG A 82 9.43 13.55 -2.28
CA ARG A 82 8.92 14.91 -2.43
C ARG A 82 8.50 15.52 -1.09
N LEU A 83 7.74 14.78 -0.28
CA LEU A 83 7.32 15.23 1.06
C LEU A 83 8.53 15.47 1.97
N GLU A 84 9.57 14.63 1.90
CA GLU A 84 10.81 14.80 2.62
C GLU A 84 11.53 16.09 2.20
N ALA A 85 11.66 16.33 0.89
CA ALA A 85 12.26 17.57 0.34
C ALA A 85 11.45 18.83 0.68
N GLU A 86 10.13 18.73 0.82
CA GLU A 86 9.25 19.83 1.22
C GLU A 86 9.22 20.05 2.76
N GLY A 87 10.00 19.29 3.53
CA GLY A 87 10.07 19.42 4.98
C GLY A 87 8.85 18.86 5.74
N LEU A 88 7.98 18.07 5.09
CA LEU A 88 6.82 17.42 5.69
C LEU A 88 7.14 16.00 6.19
N GLY A 89 8.23 15.41 5.74
CA GLY A 89 8.79 14.16 6.21
C GLY A 89 10.03 14.36 7.08
N VAL A 90 10.32 13.41 7.95
CA VAL A 90 11.54 13.38 8.73
C VAL A 90 12.68 12.92 7.84
N ALA A 91 13.70 13.76 7.66
CA ALA A 91 14.83 13.47 6.80
C ALA A 91 15.53 12.16 7.17
N GLY A 92 15.81 11.31 6.18
CA GLY A 92 16.45 10.01 6.34
C GLY A 92 15.55 8.91 6.93
N SER A 93 14.26 9.18 7.17
CA SER A 93 13.32 8.15 7.67
C SER A 93 12.71 7.30 6.55
N ARG A 94 12.85 7.72 5.29
CA ARG A 94 12.28 7.07 4.12
C ARG A 94 13.05 5.79 3.74
N TRP A 95 12.30 4.73 3.42
CA TRP A 95 12.87 3.49 2.85
C TRP A 95 11.80 2.68 2.10
N THR A 96 12.22 1.83 1.16
CA THR A 96 11.32 0.96 0.37
C THR A 96 10.89 -0.24 1.20
N TYR A 97 9.59 -0.34 1.51
CA TYR A 97 9.05 -1.43 2.31
C TYR A 97 8.49 -2.58 1.46
N ALA A 98 8.19 -2.34 0.20
CA ALA A 98 7.65 -3.34 -0.73
C ALA A 98 7.84 -2.92 -2.19
N THR A 99 7.87 -3.91 -3.09
CA THR A 99 7.72 -3.71 -4.52
C THR A 99 6.49 -4.45 -5.01
N GLY A 100 5.56 -3.73 -5.63
CA GLY A 100 4.29 -4.27 -6.08
C GLY A 100 4.31 -4.82 -7.49
N HIS A 101 3.28 -5.59 -7.84
CA HIS A 101 3.07 -6.16 -9.18
C HIS A 101 1.75 -5.69 -9.77
N LEU A 102 1.81 -5.18 -11.01
CA LEU A 102 0.63 -4.86 -11.80
C LEU A 102 0.13 -6.12 -12.49
N VAL A 103 -1.18 -6.32 -12.46
CA VAL A 103 -1.85 -7.41 -13.17
C VAL A 103 -3.04 -6.89 -13.96
N LEU A 104 -3.36 -7.57 -15.06
CA LEU A 104 -4.68 -7.49 -15.71
C LEU A 104 -5.49 -8.68 -15.21
N TRP A 105 -6.68 -8.43 -14.69
CA TRP A 105 -7.54 -9.47 -14.12
C TRP A 105 -9.00 -9.31 -14.56
N SER A 106 -9.66 -10.45 -14.68
CA SER A 106 -11.10 -10.55 -14.84
C SER A 106 -11.67 -11.64 -13.93
N PRO A 107 -12.88 -11.46 -13.35
CA PRO A 107 -13.58 -12.53 -12.64
C PRO A 107 -14.02 -13.66 -13.59
N HIS A 108 -14.07 -13.41 -14.89
CA HIS A 108 -14.46 -14.41 -15.89
C HIS A 108 -13.29 -15.34 -16.23
N PRO A 109 -13.40 -16.66 -15.99
CA PRO A 109 -12.38 -17.61 -16.38
C PRO A 109 -12.11 -17.57 -17.90
N GLY A 110 -10.83 -17.53 -18.28
CA GLY A 110 -10.41 -17.58 -19.68
C GLY A 110 -10.53 -16.26 -20.47
N LEU A 111 -11.07 -15.17 -19.89
CA LEU A 111 -11.13 -13.88 -20.60
C LEU A 111 -9.71 -13.26 -20.73
N VAL A 112 -8.89 -13.39 -19.71
CA VAL A 112 -7.51 -12.90 -19.71
C VAL A 112 -6.58 -14.10 -19.80
N ASP A 113 -5.82 -14.22 -20.89
CA ASP A 113 -4.79 -15.24 -21.04
C ASP A 113 -3.43 -14.81 -20.42
N ALA A 114 -2.47 -15.71 -20.43
CA ALA A 114 -1.15 -15.46 -19.85
C ALA A 114 -0.31 -14.39 -20.59
N GLN A 115 -0.75 -13.90 -21.73
CA GLN A 115 -0.11 -12.86 -22.54
C GLN A 115 -0.89 -11.55 -22.59
N GLY A 116 -2.10 -11.50 -22.03
CA GLY A 116 -2.98 -10.34 -22.09
C GLY A 116 -3.52 -10.03 -23.50
N ALA A 117 -3.65 -11.06 -24.35
CA ALA A 117 -4.05 -10.91 -25.76
C ALA A 117 -5.44 -10.26 -25.91
N VAL A 118 -6.29 -10.38 -24.89
CA VAL A 118 -7.60 -9.72 -24.83
C VAL A 118 -7.52 -8.21 -25.05
N LEU A 119 -6.43 -7.56 -24.64
CA LEU A 119 -6.21 -6.12 -24.86
C LEU A 119 -6.12 -5.78 -26.37
N ARG A 120 -5.50 -6.66 -27.16
CA ARG A 120 -5.36 -6.48 -28.62
C ARG A 120 -6.63 -6.83 -29.36
N SER A 121 -7.34 -7.89 -28.94
CA SER A 121 -8.61 -8.28 -29.56
C SER A 121 -9.72 -7.27 -29.30
N GLY A 122 -9.64 -6.55 -28.18
CA GLY A 122 -10.63 -5.57 -27.75
C GLY A 122 -12.02 -6.16 -27.48
N GLN A 123 -12.12 -7.49 -27.28
CA GLN A 123 -13.39 -8.19 -27.05
C GLN A 123 -13.91 -7.98 -25.61
N PHE A 124 -14.06 -6.73 -25.23
CA PHE A 124 -14.66 -6.25 -23.99
C PHE A 124 -15.20 -4.84 -24.19
N ASN A 125 -16.10 -4.38 -23.34
CA ASN A 125 -16.68 -3.05 -23.41
C ASN A 125 -15.92 -2.05 -22.53
N ARG A 126 -15.48 -2.47 -21.32
CA ARG A 126 -14.88 -1.58 -20.33
C ARG A 126 -13.65 -2.23 -19.68
N LEU A 127 -12.58 -1.44 -19.59
CA LEU A 127 -11.32 -1.77 -18.93
C LEU A 127 -11.10 -0.81 -17.76
N ALA A 128 -11.15 -1.33 -16.54
CA ALA A 128 -10.93 -0.53 -15.34
C ALA A 128 -9.44 -0.29 -15.07
N MET A 129 -9.10 0.90 -14.62
CA MET A 129 -7.78 1.26 -14.09
C MET A 129 -7.91 2.39 -13.07
N ALA A 130 -6.90 2.59 -12.24
CA ALA A 130 -6.85 3.79 -11.42
C ALA A 130 -6.45 5.02 -12.26
N ASP A 131 -6.86 6.22 -11.82
CA ASP A 131 -6.42 7.47 -12.45
C ASP A 131 -4.88 7.58 -12.39
N PRO A 132 -4.18 7.65 -13.53
CA PRO A 132 -2.73 7.70 -13.59
C PRO A 132 -2.13 8.97 -12.95
N LYS A 133 -2.92 10.03 -12.78
CA LYS A 133 -2.49 11.27 -12.09
C LYS A 133 -2.51 11.13 -10.57
N LEU A 134 -3.32 10.21 -10.04
CA LEU A 134 -3.54 10.06 -8.61
C LEU A 134 -2.89 8.80 -8.03
N ALA A 135 -2.70 7.75 -8.84
CA ALA A 135 -2.32 6.43 -8.37
C ALA A 135 -1.17 5.83 -9.19
N PRO A 136 -0.07 5.39 -8.53
CA PRO A 136 1.07 4.77 -9.21
C PRO A 136 0.72 3.53 -10.05
N TYR A 137 -0.21 2.71 -9.60
CA TYR A 137 -0.72 1.58 -10.39
C TYR A 137 -1.49 2.02 -11.63
N GLY A 138 -2.16 3.17 -11.58
CA GLY A 138 -2.78 3.78 -12.76
C GLY A 138 -1.74 4.28 -13.76
N ALA A 139 -0.67 4.90 -13.27
CA ALA A 139 0.45 5.31 -14.10
C ALA A 139 1.14 4.10 -14.76
N ALA A 140 1.34 3.00 -14.03
CA ALA A 140 1.89 1.76 -14.55
C ALA A 140 0.97 1.13 -15.62
N ALA A 141 -0.35 1.14 -15.42
CA ALA A 141 -1.32 0.68 -16.41
C ALA A 141 -1.27 1.52 -17.69
N LEU A 142 -1.21 2.85 -17.56
CA LEU A 142 -1.05 3.77 -18.69
C LEU A 142 0.23 3.47 -19.47
N GLN A 143 1.37 3.32 -18.79
CA GLN A 143 2.65 2.97 -19.41
C GLN A 143 2.58 1.63 -20.13
N THR A 144 1.91 0.63 -19.55
CA THR A 144 1.69 -0.68 -20.18
C THR A 144 0.90 -0.54 -21.48
N LEU A 145 -0.19 0.21 -21.48
CA LEU A 145 -0.97 0.47 -22.70
C LEU A 145 -0.20 1.25 -23.77
N GLN A 146 0.67 2.18 -23.35
CA GLN A 146 1.59 2.90 -24.23
C GLN A 146 2.64 1.97 -24.85
N HIS A 147 3.27 1.12 -24.01
CA HIS A 147 4.26 0.12 -24.45
C HIS A 147 3.67 -0.84 -25.49
N LEU A 148 2.42 -1.25 -25.30
CA LEU A 148 1.69 -2.12 -26.24
C LEU A 148 1.15 -1.38 -27.49
N ALA A 149 1.29 -0.05 -27.55
CA ALA A 149 0.69 0.82 -28.56
C ALA A 149 -0.86 0.74 -28.62
N LEU A 150 -1.52 0.44 -27.50
CA LEU A 150 -2.97 0.22 -27.41
C LEU A 150 -3.73 1.39 -26.76
N LEU A 151 -3.04 2.38 -26.19
CA LEU A 151 -3.69 3.45 -25.44
C LEU A 151 -4.77 4.16 -26.27
N LYS A 152 -4.44 4.62 -27.48
CA LYS A 152 -5.37 5.33 -28.36
C LYS A 152 -6.57 4.47 -28.78
N THR A 153 -6.34 3.19 -29.03
CA THR A 153 -7.38 2.24 -29.45
C THR A 153 -8.35 1.94 -28.32
N LEU A 154 -7.87 1.90 -27.08
CA LEU A 154 -8.67 1.51 -25.91
C LEU A 154 -9.19 2.72 -25.11
N GLU A 155 -8.81 3.96 -25.46
CA GLU A 155 -9.17 5.16 -24.70
C GLU A 155 -10.68 5.27 -24.42
N GLY A 156 -11.51 5.00 -25.39
CA GLY A 156 -12.98 5.02 -25.25
C GLY A 156 -13.57 3.91 -24.39
N LYS A 157 -12.77 2.90 -24.02
CA LYS A 157 -13.16 1.78 -23.14
C LYS A 157 -12.63 1.92 -21.72
N LEU A 158 -11.77 2.90 -21.43
CA LEU A 158 -11.16 3.07 -20.11
C LEU A 158 -12.18 3.63 -19.11
N VAL A 159 -12.26 2.98 -17.96
CA VAL A 159 -12.99 3.46 -16.78
C VAL A 159 -11.99 3.73 -15.68
N GLN A 160 -11.87 4.97 -15.26
CA GLN A 160 -10.88 5.39 -14.28
C GLN A 160 -11.51 5.56 -12.91
N GLY A 161 -10.89 4.89 -11.90
CA GLY A 161 -11.20 5.09 -10.50
C GLY A 161 -10.18 6.02 -9.84
N ASP A 162 -10.59 6.75 -8.81
CA ASP A 162 -9.72 7.64 -8.04
C ASP A 162 -8.57 6.90 -7.32
N SER A 163 -8.70 5.59 -7.17
CA SER A 163 -7.71 4.70 -6.56
C SER A 163 -7.76 3.32 -7.18
N ILE A 164 -6.72 2.51 -6.92
CA ILE A 164 -6.69 1.11 -7.37
C ILE A 164 -7.77 0.25 -6.66
N ALA A 165 -8.23 0.66 -5.47
CA ALA A 165 -9.36 -0.01 -4.81
C ALA A 165 -10.68 0.23 -5.57
N GLN A 166 -10.91 1.44 -6.09
CA GLN A 166 -12.09 1.73 -6.89
C GLN A 166 -12.03 1.01 -8.25
N ALA A 167 -10.85 0.95 -8.89
CA ALA A 167 -10.68 0.16 -10.11
C ALA A 167 -11.04 -1.33 -9.87
N TYR A 168 -10.61 -1.90 -8.74
CA TYR A 168 -11.02 -3.25 -8.33
C TYR A 168 -12.54 -3.37 -8.17
N GLN A 169 -13.19 -2.39 -7.54
CA GLN A 169 -14.65 -2.40 -7.35
C GLN A 169 -15.39 -2.39 -8.69
N PHE A 170 -14.94 -1.62 -9.67
CA PHE A 170 -15.57 -1.63 -11.00
C PHE A 170 -15.57 -3.03 -11.63
N VAL A 171 -14.49 -3.78 -11.48
CA VAL A 171 -14.42 -5.15 -12.01
C VAL A 171 -15.23 -6.10 -11.13
N ALA A 172 -15.09 -6.01 -9.81
CA ALA A 172 -15.77 -6.92 -8.87
C ALA A 172 -17.31 -6.80 -8.90
N THR A 173 -17.84 -5.63 -9.30
CA THR A 173 -19.29 -5.37 -9.40
C THR A 173 -19.82 -5.49 -10.83
N GLY A 174 -18.99 -5.89 -11.81
CA GLY A 174 -19.39 -6.04 -13.21
C GLY A 174 -19.54 -4.72 -13.98
N ASN A 175 -19.09 -3.59 -13.42
CA ASN A 175 -19.05 -2.31 -14.12
C ASN A 175 -17.90 -2.24 -15.15
N ALA A 176 -16.97 -3.16 -15.11
CA ALA A 176 -15.97 -3.44 -16.12
C ALA A 176 -15.71 -4.94 -16.17
N GLU A 177 -15.45 -5.49 -17.35
CA GLU A 177 -15.21 -6.94 -17.53
C GLU A 177 -13.83 -7.35 -17.05
N LEU A 178 -12.86 -6.44 -17.08
CA LEU A 178 -11.48 -6.64 -16.66
C LEU A 178 -10.87 -5.32 -16.20
N GLY A 179 -9.72 -5.40 -15.51
CA GLY A 179 -9.04 -4.19 -15.05
C GLY A 179 -7.57 -4.41 -14.72
N PHE A 180 -6.80 -3.33 -14.83
CA PHE A 180 -5.45 -3.26 -14.28
C PHE A 180 -5.52 -3.04 -12.77
N LEU A 181 -4.99 -4.00 -12.01
CA LEU A 181 -5.11 -4.07 -10.56
C LEU A 181 -3.75 -4.35 -9.91
N ALA A 182 -3.67 -4.22 -8.59
CA ALA A 182 -2.54 -4.70 -7.83
C ALA A 182 -2.71 -6.20 -7.53
N LEU A 183 -1.65 -7.01 -7.70
CA LEU A 183 -1.69 -8.43 -7.37
C LEU A 183 -2.19 -8.68 -5.94
N SER A 184 -1.80 -7.82 -5.00
CA SER A 184 -2.21 -7.88 -3.59
C SER A 184 -3.72 -7.82 -3.35
N GLN A 185 -4.49 -7.23 -4.26
CA GLN A 185 -5.95 -7.18 -4.15
C GLN A 185 -6.62 -8.50 -4.53
N LEU A 186 -5.90 -9.37 -5.23
CA LEU A 186 -6.40 -10.64 -5.73
C LEU A 186 -5.98 -11.83 -4.89
N LEU A 187 -5.02 -11.65 -3.98
CA LEU A 187 -4.54 -12.72 -3.11
C LEU A 187 -5.38 -12.78 -1.83
N VAL A 188 -5.90 -13.96 -1.52
CA VAL A 188 -6.57 -14.30 -0.27
C VAL A 188 -5.85 -15.52 0.29
N ASP A 189 -5.29 -15.40 1.48
CA ASP A 189 -4.48 -16.46 2.11
C ASP A 189 -3.37 -17.01 1.19
N GLY A 190 -2.72 -16.12 0.44
CA GLY A 190 -1.66 -16.46 -0.52
C GLY A 190 -2.15 -17.15 -1.81
N ARG A 191 -3.46 -17.28 -2.01
CA ARG A 191 -4.07 -17.88 -3.20
C ARG A 191 -4.75 -16.84 -4.06
N LEU A 192 -4.59 -16.96 -5.37
CA LEU A 192 -5.25 -16.08 -6.32
C LEU A 192 -6.77 -16.30 -6.29
N ARG A 193 -7.55 -15.21 -6.30
CA ARG A 193 -9.01 -15.26 -6.48
C ARG A 193 -9.36 -15.93 -7.80
N ALA A 194 -10.56 -16.53 -7.84
CA ALA A 194 -11.11 -17.10 -9.07
C ALA A 194 -11.14 -16.05 -10.19
N GLY A 195 -11.07 -16.53 -11.44
CA GLY A 195 -11.03 -15.69 -12.62
C GLY A 195 -9.82 -16.00 -13.51
N SER A 196 -9.42 -15.04 -14.29
CA SER A 196 -8.27 -15.12 -15.18
C SER A 196 -7.36 -13.91 -15.01
N VAL A 197 -6.04 -14.11 -15.12
CA VAL A 197 -5.05 -13.10 -14.80
C VAL A 197 -3.86 -13.14 -15.76
N TRP A 198 -3.35 -11.96 -16.09
CA TRP A 198 -2.05 -11.74 -16.71
C TRP A 198 -1.20 -10.86 -15.81
N GLN A 199 -0.05 -11.38 -15.37
CA GLN A 199 0.93 -10.56 -14.68
C GLN A 199 1.67 -9.73 -15.72
N VAL A 200 1.57 -8.40 -15.60
CA VAL A 200 2.22 -7.48 -16.54
C VAL A 200 3.73 -7.58 -16.41
N PRO A 201 4.46 -7.82 -17.50
CA PRO A 201 5.93 -7.89 -17.47
C PRO A 201 6.55 -6.58 -16.96
N ALA A 202 7.57 -6.69 -16.10
CA ALA A 202 8.19 -5.56 -15.42
C ALA A 202 8.82 -4.51 -16.37
N HIS A 203 9.16 -4.89 -17.61
CA HIS A 203 9.73 -3.96 -18.59
C HIS A 203 8.67 -3.06 -19.27
N MET A 204 7.39 -3.30 -19.07
CA MET A 204 6.30 -2.51 -19.67
C MET A 204 5.93 -1.26 -18.87
N HIS A 205 6.42 -1.12 -17.66
CA HIS A 205 6.17 0.04 -16.79
C HIS A 205 7.33 0.27 -15.81
N ALA A 206 7.37 1.45 -15.21
CA ALA A 206 8.33 1.74 -14.15
C ALA A 206 8.10 0.84 -12.91
N PRO A 207 9.16 0.44 -12.19
CA PRO A 207 9.03 -0.39 -11.00
C PRO A 207 8.11 0.26 -9.94
N LEU A 208 7.18 -0.51 -9.38
CA LEU A 208 6.25 -0.07 -8.34
C LEU A 208 6.91 -0.21 -6.95
N ARG A 209 8.06 0.46 -6.74
CA ARG A 209 8.72 0.54 -5.43
C ARG A 209 7.91 1.44 -4.52
N GLN A 210 7.58 0.95 -3.34
CA GLN A 210 6.70 1.58 -2.38
C GLN A 210 7.49 1.97 -1.14
N ASP A 211 7.55 3.27 -0.88
CA ASP A 211 8.30 3.80 0.25
C ASP A 211 7.38 4.17 1.41
N VAL A 212 7.86 3.91 2.62
CA VAL A 212 7.30 4.46 3.86
C VAL A 212 8.07 5.71 4.26
N LEU A 213 7.38 6.66 4.88
CA LEU A 213 7.95 7.90 5.40
C LEU A 213 7.34 8.22 6.76
N LEU A 214 8.19 8.51 7.75
CA LEU A 214 7.77 9.14 8.99
C LEU A 214 7.50 10.63 8.71
N LEU A 215 6.29 11.08 8.98
CA LEU A 215 5.91 12.48 8.82
C LEU A 215 6.39 13.29 10.04
N VAL A 216 6.60 14.59 9.85
CA VAL A 216 7.11 15.48 10.91
C VAL A 216 6.23 15.42 12.15
N LYS A 217 4.91 15.24 12.00
CA LYS A 217 3.98 15.11 13.10
C LYS A 217 4.23 13.88 13.95
N GLY A 218 4.62 12.74 13.33
CA GLY A 218 4.95 11.49 14.01
C GLY A 218 6.35 11.44 14.63
N ARG A 219 7.21 12.47 14.43
CA ARG A 219 8.62 12.46 14.81
C ARG A 219 8.89 12.02 16.26
N GLN A 220 8.04 12.44 17.20
CA GLN A 220 8.18 12.17 18.63
C GLN A 220 7.10 11.24 19.18
N GLN A 221 6.28 10.64 18.29
CA GLN A 221 5.20 9.73 18.67
C GLN A 221 5.77 8.32 18.86
N PRO A 222 5.75 7.75 20.09
CA PRO A 222 6.32 6.42 20.33
C PRO A 222 5.70 5.34 19.43
N ALA A 223 4.37 5.37 19.22
CA ALA A 223 3.67 4.42 18.37
C ALA A 223 4.08 4.55 16.89
N ALA A 224 4.37 5.77 16.39
CA ALA A 224 4.84 5.97 15.02
C ALA A 224 6.26 5.40 14.82
N LEU A 225 7.15 5.67 15.77
CA LEU A 225 8.52 5.12 15.75
C LEU A 225 8.49 3.59 15.87
N ALA A 226 7.64 3.04 16.75
CA ALA A 226 7.44 1.61 16.88
C ALA A 226 6.89 0.98 15.59
N LEU A 227 5.93 1.61 14.90
CA LEU A 227 5.41 1.11 13.62
C LEU A 227 6.48 1.12 12.52
N MET A 228 7.29 2.20 12.42
CA MET A 228 8.42 2.28 11.48
C MET A 228 9.42 1.13 11.68
N ALA A 229 9.71 0.78 12.93
CA ALA A 229 10.56 -0.36 13.26
C ALA A 229 9.86 -1.70 12.97
N TYR A 230 8.57 -1.81 13.34
CA TYR A 230 7.76 -3.03 13.15
C TYR A 230 7.63 -3.43 11.67
N LEU A 231 7.49 -2.47 10.77
CA LEU A 231 7.44 -2.73 9.33
C LEU A 231 8.70 -3.44 8.79
N ARG A 232 9.84 -3.39 9.52
CA ARG A 232 11.08 -4.11 9.19
C ARG A 232 11.18 -5.48 9.86
N SER A 233 10.27 -5.80 10.76
CA SER A 233 10.27 -7.08 11.50
C SER A 233 9.88 -8.26 10.61
N GLU A 234 10.28 -9.46 11.04
CA GLU A 234 9.93 -10.68 10.30
C GLU A 234 8.41 -10.91 10.21
N PRO A 235 7.58 -10.68 11.24
CA PRO A 235 6.14 -10.76 11.12
C PRO A 235 5.56 -9.87 10.01
N ALA A 236 5.96 -8.59 9.95
CA ALA A 236 5.48 -7.67 8.93
C ALA A 236 5.97 -8.07 7.52
N ARG A 237 7.24 -8.45 7.37
CA ARG A 237 7.82 -8.91 6.10
C ARG A 237 7.12 -10.15 5.58
N SER A 238 6.84 -11.13 6.42
CA SER A 238 6.09 -12.33 6.08
C SER A 238 4.68 -12.00 5.57
N ILE A 239 3.98 -11.06 6.21
CA ILE A 239 2.67 -10.59 5.76
C ILE A 239 2.79 -9.95 4.36
N ILE A 240 3.76 -9.07 4.15
CA ILE A 240 3.99 -8.38 2.87
C ILE A 240 4.22 -9.39 1.74
N ILE A 241 5.08 -10.39 1.97
CA ILE A 241 5.38 -11.44 0.98
C ILE A 241 4.12 -12.27 0.66
N ARG A 242 3.35 -12.70 1.69
CA ARG A 242 2.12 -13.49 1.46
C ARG A 242 1.08 -12.75 0.62
N HIS A 243 1.08 -11.43 0.66
CA HIS A 243 0.23 -10.60 -0.20
C HIS A 243 0.82 -10.31 -1.59
N GLY A 244 1.89 -11.03 -2.00
CA GLY A 244 2.45 -10.98 -3.35
C GLY A 244 3.34 -9.77 -3.64
N TYR A 245 3.92 -9.16 -2.62
CA TYR A 245 4.96 -8.14 -2.79
C TYR A 245 6.36 -8.76 -2.76
N ALA A 246 7.29 -8.18 -3.50
CA ALA A 246 8.72 -8.38 -3.29
C ALA A 246 9.26 -7.36 -2.26
N LEU A 247 10.36 -7.75 -1.56
CA LEU A 247 11.04 -6.91 -0.57
C LEU A 247 12.38 -6.40 -1.11
#